data_335853ac235848317ae200e65f38c8b7
#
_entry.id   335853ac235848317ae200e65f38c8b7
#
_cell.length_a   1.000
_cell.length_b   1.000
_cell.length_c   1.000
_cell.angle_alpha   90.00
_cell.angle_beta   90.00
_cell.angle_gamma   90.00
#
_symmetry.space_group_name_H-M   'P 1'
#
loop_
_entity.id
_entity.type
_entity.pdbx_description
1 polymer ?
#
loop_
_entity_poly.entity_id
_entity_poly.type
_entity_poly.pdbx_seq_one_letter_code
_entity_poly.pdbx_strand_id
1 'polypeptide(L)'
;KKKIILTIVTTFLSFWLLTILFIGYNEFLLFIKNIPIMASSIDYLHGWVYPEPFFDIGESKHASRATKGLLLQLLAGLIVTYKIFIKNKNFDNRKKIFFLFLFLLSFIFYRTALGRSDAYHIRMSGELPLIIISFFCIEYILIYMEKFKIFPNKKIINYFTIIFFSLSILYIAQSKFNYQ
;
A
#
# COMPACT_ATOMS: atom_id res chain seq x y z
N LYS A 1 -18.32 11.64 -14.43
CA LYS A 1 -17.08 12.15 -13.78
C LYS A 1 -17.36 13.32 -12.85
N LYS A 2 -18.07 14.41 -13.31
CA LYS A 2 -18.38 15.57 -12.45
C LYS A 2 -19.17 15.20 -11.19
N LYS A 3 -20.15 14.29 -11.26
CA LYS A 3 -20.93 13.83 -10.09
C LYS A 3 -20.04 13.15 -9.05
N ILE A 4 -19.09 12.31 -9.45
CA ILE A 4 -18.18 11.61 -8.53
C ILE A 4 -17.29 12.61 -7.79
N ILE A 5 -16.70 13.57 -8.50
CA ILE A 5 -15.87 14.63 -7.90
C ILE A 5 -16.70 15.44 -6.90
N LEU A 6 -17.91 15.85 -7.31
CA LEU A 6 -18.81 16.59 -6.44
C LEU A 6 -19.15 15.80 -5.17
N THR A 7 -19.46 14.50 -5.31
CA THR A 7 -19.74 13.63 -4.14
C THR A 7 -18.54 13.55 -3.22
N ILE A 8 -17.32 13.36 -3.73
CA ILE A 8 -16.10 13.29 -2.92
C ILE A 8 -15.91 14.62 -2.15
N VAL A 9 -16.01 15.74 -2.85
CA VAL A 9 -15.83 17.07 -2.26
C VAL A 9 -16.90 17.34 -1.19
N THR A 10 -18.17 17.06 -1.47
CA THR A 10 -19.24 17.26 -0.49
C THR A 10 -19.09 16.35 0.72
N THR A 11 -18.71 15.08 0.54
CA THR A 11 -18.45 14.16 1.67
C THR A 11 -17.29 14.65 2.51
N PHE A 12 -16.21 15.11 1.89
CA PHE A 12 -15.05 15.65 2.60
C PHE A 12 -15.40 16.90 3.40
N LEU A 13 -16.10 17.86 2.79
CA LEU A 13 -16.55 19.09 3.46
C LEU A 13 -17.52 18.79 4.59
N SER A 14 -18.45 17.85 4.39
CA SER A 14 -19.39 17.43 5.43
C SER A 14 -18.68 16.82 6.64
N PHE A 15 -17.65 15.98 6.39
CA PHE A 15 -16.83 15.41 7.46
C PHE A 15 -16.13 16.48 8.28
N TRP A 16 -15.49 17.46 7.65
CA TRP A 16 -14.84 18.57 8.34
C TRP A 16 -15.83 19.45 9.11
N LEU A 17 -16.99 19.69 8.55
CA LEU A 17 -18.03 20.48 9.20
C LEU A 17 -18.58 19.76 10.44
N LEU A 18 -18.80 18.45 10.35
CA LEU A 18 -19.16 17.63 11.51
C LEU A 18 -18.06 17.65 12.58
N THR A 19 -16.80 17.56 12.19
CA THR A 19 -15.67 17.63 13.12
C THR A 19 -15.68 18.97 13.87
N ILE A 20 -15.85 20.08 13.17
CA ILE A 20 -15.96 21.43 13.79
C ILE A 20 -17.14 21.51 14.77
N LEU A 21 -18.28 20.92 14.40
CA LEU A 21 -19.47 20.92 15.25
C LEU A 21 -19.27 20.10 16.54
N PHE A 22 -18.54 18.96 16.44
CA PHE A 22 -18.29 18.08 17.60
C PHE A 22 -17.18 18.59 18.52
N ILE A 23 -16.09 19.11 17.98
CA ILE A 23 -14.91 19.52 18.75
C ILE A 23 -15.02 20.99 19.18
N GLY A 24 -15.75 21.80 18.43
CA GLY A 24 -15.80 23.25 18.56
C GLY A 24 -14.79 23.95 17.65
N TYR A 25 -15.17 25.17 17.25
CA TYR A 25 -14.38 25.94 16.27
C TYR A 25 -12.96 26.28 16.77
N ASN A 26 -12.84 26.68 18.02
CA ASN A 26 -11.55 27.07 18.62
C ASN A 26 -10.60 25.88 18.73
N GLU A 27 -11.08 24.73 19.17
CA GLU A 27 -10.30 23.51 19.27
C GLU A 27 -9.88 22.99 17.88
N PHE A 28 -10.77 23.13 16.90
CA PHE A 28 -10.45 22.81 15.52
C PHE A 28 -9.33 23.69 14.96
N LEU A 29 -9.37 25.01 15.21
CA LEU A 29 -8.28 25.92 14.79
C LEU A 29 -6.97 25.58 15.50
N LEU A 30 -7.02 25.24 16.78
CA LEU A 30 -5.85 24.81 17.54
C LEU A 30 -5.26 23.51 16.95
N PHE A 31 -6.11 22.56 16.61
CA PHE A 31 -5.72 21.32 15.93
C PHE A 31 -4.99 21.63 14.60
N ILE A 32 -5.57 22.46 13.73
CA ILE A 32 -4.95 22.82 12.44
C ILE A 32 -3.60 23.52 12.65
N LYS A 33 -3.50 24.45 13.60
CA LYS A 33 -2.23 25.14 13.93
C LYS A 33 -1.17 24.19 14.46
N ASN A 34 -1.57 23.14 15.16
CA ASN A 34 -0.64 22.17 15.74
C ASN A 34 -0.18 21.07 14.75
N ILE A 35 -0.85 20.89 13.62
CA ILE A 35 -0.46 19.89 12.62
C ILE A 35 1.03 20.03 12.20
N PRO A 36 1.54 21.21 11.81
CA PRO A 36 2.94 21.37 11.46
C PRO A 36 3.89 21.06 12.61
N ILE A 37 3.53 21.45 13.84
CA ILE A 37 4.32 21.21 15.05
C ILE A 37 4.35 19.72 15.35
N MET A 38 3.22 19.03 15.28
CA MET A 38 3.15 17.57 15.45
C MET A 38 3.92 16.85 14.36
N ALA A 39 3.83 17.31 13.12
CA ALA A 39 4.58 16.72 12.01
C ALA A 39 6.11 16.87 12.16
N SER A 40 6.57 18.02 12.67
CA SER A 40 8.00 18.25 12.93
C SER A 40 8.53 17.54 14.17
N SER A 41 7.66 17.22 15.14
CA SER A 41 8.04 16.56 16.39
C SER A 41 7.82 15.05 16.38
N ILE A 42 7.41 14.47 15.24
CA ILE A 42 7.18 13.02 15.11
C ILE A 42 8.44 12.21 15.44
N ASP A 43 9.61 12.70 15.03
CA ASP A 43 10.90 12.07 15.27
C ASP A 43 11.26 12.10 16.79
N TYR A 44 10.85 13.15 17.49
CA TYR A 44 10.99 13.30 18.94
C TYR A 44 10.04 12.39 19.73
N LEU A 45 8.79 12.30 19.27
CA LEU A 45 7.74 11.51 19.93
C LEU A 45 8.02 10.01 19.93
N HIS A 46 8.74 9.52 18.92
CA HIS A 46 9.04 8.10 18.79
C HIS A 46 10.47 7.73 19.17
N GLY A 47 11.36 8.70 19.42
CA GLY A 47 12.74 8.48 19.86
C GLY A 47 13.61 7.69 18.88
N TRP A 48 13.19 7.56 17.63
CA TRP A 48 13.87 6.79 16.60
C TRP A 48 14.36 7.70 15.47
N VAL A 49 15.58 7.45 15.02
CA VAL A 49 16.14 8.15 13.87
C VAL A 49 15.37 7.70 12.61
N TYR A 50 14.97 8.68 11.80
CA TYR A 50 14.32 8.41 10.52
C TYR A 50 15.29 7.67 9.60
N PRO A 51 14.96 6.45 9.12
CA PRO A 51 15.89 5.70 8.28
C PRO A 51 15.91 6.30 6.87
N GLU A 52 17.08 6.66 6.41
CA GLU A 52 17.29 7.11 5.05
C GLU A 52 17.53 5.91 4.13
N PRO A 53 16.57 5.57 3.23
CA PRO A 53 16.79 4.49 2.27
C PRO A 53 18.03 4.77 1.41
N PHE A 54 18.86 3.76 1.21
CA PHE A 54 20.10 3.76 0.42
C PHE A 54 21.34 4.42 1.08
N PHE A 55 21.19 5.24 2.11
CA PHE A 55 22.35 5.94 2.69
C PHE A 55 23.01 5.13 3.81
N ASP A 56 22.24 4.52 4.71
CA ASP A 56 22.77 3.82 5.90
C ASP A 56 22.65 2.29 5.80
N ILE A 57 22.69 1.72 4.61
CA ILE A 57 22.41 0.28 4.41
C ILE A 57 23.37 -0.63 5.19
N GLY A 58 24.62 -0.24 5.31
CA GLY A 58 25.65 -1.01 6.05
C GLY A 58 25.61 -0.84 7.57
N GLU A 59 25.05 0.25 8.05
CA GLU A 59 25.11 0.66 9.45
C GLU A 59 23.83 0.34 10.22
N SER A 60 22.67 0.37 9.53
CA SER A 60 21.37 0.23 10.15
C SER A 60 20.52 -0.87 9.51
N LYS A 61 20.04 -1.82 10.34
CA LYS A 61 19.03 -2.81 9.92
C LYS A 61 17.72 -2.13 9.46
N HIS A 62 17.42 -0.96 10.01
CA HIS A 62 16.22 -0.20 9.66
C HIS A 62 16.35 0.44 8.27
N ALA A 63 17.51 1.03 7.95
CA ALA A 63 17.79 1.57 6.63
C ALA A 63 17.76 0.48 5.54
N SER A 64 18.34 -0.69 5.80
CA SER A 64 18.26 -1.84 4.89
C SER A 64 16.82 -2.30 4.64
N ARG A 65 15.97 -2.33 5.66
CA ARG A 65 14.54 -2.66 5.51
C ARG A 65 13.77 -1.57 4.77
N ALA A 66 14.05 -0.30 5.07
CA ALA A 66 13.47 0.83 4.36
C ALA A 66 13.83 0.82 2.87
N THR A 67 15.08 0.52 2.54
CA THR A 67 15.54 0.34 1.15
C THR A 67 14.79 -0.77 0.43
N LYS A 68 14.65 -1.95 1.06
CA LYS A 68 13.89 -3.06 0.48
C LYS A 68 12.42 -2.68 0.27
N GLY A 69 11.81 -1.99 1.25
CA GLY A 69 10.46 -1.45 1.11
C GLY A 69 10.32 -0.49 -0.06
N LEU A 70 11.28 0.43 -0.24
CA LEU A 70 11.29 1.37 -1.37
C LEU A 70 11.43 0.64 -2.71
N LEU A 71 12.32 -0.34 -2.80
CA LEU A 71 12.48 -1.15 -4.04
C LEU A 71 11.19 -1.90 -4.39
N LEU A 72 10.49 -2.45 -3.40
CA LEU A 72 9.18 -3.08 -3.62
C LEU A 72 8.13 -2.06 -4.09
N GLN A 73 8.11 -0.84 -3.53
CA GLN A 73 7.23 0.23 -3.99
C GLN A 73 7.51 0.62 -5.44
N LEU A 74 8.79 0.80 -5.79
CA LEU A 74 9.20 1.14 -7.15
C LEU A 74 8.79 0.03 -8.14
N LEU A 75 9.03 -1.23 -7.79
CA LEU A 75 8.66 -2.37 -8.62
C LEU A 75 7.14 -2.47 -8.81
N ALA A 76 6.36 -2.34 -7.73
CA ALA A 76 4.90 -2.32 -7.81
C ALA A 76 4.40 -1.15 -8.67
N GLY A 77 4.97 0.05 -8.50
CA GLY A 77 4.65 1.23 -9.28
C GLY A 77 4.95 1.05 -10.77
N LEU A 78 6.09 0.47 -11.13
CA LEU A 78 6.45 0.15 -12.52
C LEU A 78 5.45 -0.84 -13.13
N ILE A 79 5.09 -1.92 -12.40
CA ILE A 79 4.12 -2.92 -12.86
C ILE A 79 2.75 -2.29 -13.08
N VAL A 80 2.25 -1.52 -12.12
CA VAL A 80 0.94 -0.84 -12.21
C VAL A 80 0.93 0.14 -13.37
N THR A 81 1.97 0.97 -13.52
CA THR A 81 2.11 1.93 -14.62
C THR A 81 2.14 1.22 -15.98
N TYR A 82 2.95 0.17 -16.10
CA TYR A 82 3.01 -0.63 -17.32
C TYR A 82 1.65 -1.22 -17.70
N LYS A 83 0.93 -1.80 -16.75
CA LYS A 83 -0.40 -2.41 -16.99
C LYS A 83 -1.45 -1.37 -17.34
N ILE A 84 -1.44 -0.19 -16.71
CA ILE A 84 -2.43 0.87 -16.94
C ILE A 84 -2.19 1.58 -18.28
N PHE A 85 -0.95 1.96 -18.59
CA PHE A 85 -0.66 2.83 -19.73
C PHE A 85 -0.22 2.09 -20.99
N ILE A 86 0.54 0.99 -20.86
CA ILE A 86 1.14 0.33 -22.02
C ILE A 86 0.28 -0.86 -22.49
N LYS A 87 -0.18 -1.73 -21.59
CA LYS A 87 -0.94 -2.93 -21.92
C LYS A 87 -2.46 -2.75 -21.82
N ASN A 88 -2.96 -1.62 -22.26
CA ASN A 88 -4.28 -1.06 -21.99
C ASN A 88 -5.50 -1.82 -22.56
N LYS A 89 -5.34 -2.67 -23.60
CA LYS A 89 -6.48 -3.18 -24.38
C LYS A 89 -7.45 -4.12 -23.64
N ASN A 90 -7.00 -4.80 -22.59
CA ASN A 90 -7.79 -5.83 -21.88
C ASN A 90 -7.99 -5.55 -20.40
N PHE A 91 -7.60 -4.38 -19.92
CA PHE A 91 -7.68 -4.06 -18.48
C PHE A 91 -8.88 -3.16 -18.22
N ASP A 92 -9.91 -3.71 -17.56
CA ASP A 92 -11.12 -2.96 -17.20
C ASP A 92 -10.76 -1.70 -16.39
N ASN A 93 -11.46 -0.60 -16.65
CA ASN A 93 -11.24 0.67 -15.97
C ASN A 93 -11.42 0.57 -14.45
N ARG A 94 -12.29 -0.33 -13.97
CA ARG A 94 -12.45 -0.58 -12.53
C ARG A 94 -11.20 -1.17 -11.92
N LYS A 95 -10.57 -2.14 -12.60
CA LYS A 95 -9.31 -2.75 -12.16
C LYS A 95 -8.18 -1.72 -12.16
N LYS A 96 -8.10 -0.83 -13.16
CA LYS A 96 -7.10 0.24 -13.20
C LYS A 96 -7.20 1.16 -12.00
N ILE A 97 -8.42 1.63 -11.70
CA ILE A 97 -8.67 2.51 -10.56
C ILE A 97 -8.33 1.79 -9.26
N PHE A 98 -8.73 0.51 -9.12
CA PHE A 98 -8.43 -0.29 -7.93
C PHE A 98 -6.93 -0.45 -7.69
N PHE A 99 -6.15 -0.85 -8.71
CA PHE A 99 -4.70 -1.03 -8.53
C PHE A 99 -3.95 0.29 -8.35
N LEU A 100 -4.39 1.36 -9.00
CA LEU A 100 -3.84 2.69 -8.76
C LEU A 100 -4.10 3.13 -7.30
N PHE A 101 -5.32 2.96 -6.81
CA PHE A 101 -5.68 3.27 -5.43
C PHE A 101 -4.86 2.43 -4.44
N LEU A 102 -4.76 1.12 -4.68
CA LEU A 102 -3.98 0.21 -3.83
C LEU A 102 -2.50 0.59 -3.80
N PHE A 103 -1.93 0.99 -4.93
CA PHE A 103 -0.55 1.47 -5.02
C PHE A 103 -0.35 2.78 -4.26
N LEU A 104 -1.24 3.77 -4.42
CA LEU A 104 -1.18 5.03 -3.68
C LEU A 104 -1.30 4.80 -2.17
N LEU A 105 -2.21 3.92 -1.76
CA LEU A 105 -2.36 3.53 -0.35
C LEU A 105 -1.09 2.88 0.19
N SER A 106 -0.46 2.00 -0.58
CA SER A 106 0.80 1.35 -0.19
C SER A 106 1.93 2.37 0.00
N PHE A 107 1.98 3.40 -0.85
CA PHE A 107 2.96 4.48 -0.74
C PHE A 107 2.75 5.33 0.52
N ILE A 108 1.50 5.63 0.85
CA ILE A 108 1.15 6.35 2.10
C ILE A 108 1.59 5.52 3.31
N PHE A 109 1.31 4.21 3.33
CA PHE A 109 1.75 3.33 4.42
C PHE A 109 3.26 3.25 4.55
N TYR A 110 3.98 3.18 3.42
CA TYR A 110 5.43 3.21 3.43
C TYR A 110 5.96 4.54 4.02
N ARG A 111 5.42 5.67 3.59
CA ARG A 111 5.81 6.99 4.11
C ARG A 111 5.54 7.10 5.61
N THR A 112 4.39 6.62 6.08
CA THR A 112 4.02 6.60 7.50
C THR A 112 4.96 5.68 8.30
N ALA A 113 5.31 4.53 7.75
CA ALA A 113 6.22 3.57 8.39
C ALA A 113 7.63 4.13 8.55
N LEU A 114 8.12 4.93 7.59
CA LEU A 114 9.40 5.62 7.71
C LEU A 114 9.41 6.60 8.88
N GLY A 115 8.32 7.35 9.11
CA GLY A 115 8.22 8.27 10.24
C GLY A 115 8.23 7.57 11.60
N ARG A 116 7.84 6.30 11.66
CA ARG A 116 7.85 5.50 12.89
C ARG A 116 9.17 4.72 13.12
N SER A 117 9.89 4.43 12.05
CA SER A 117 11.22 3.82 12.01
C SER A 117 11.39 2.47 12.72
N ASP A 118 10.34 1.89 13.29
CA ASP A 118 10.45 0.57 13.90
C ASP A 118 10.38 -0.56 12.87
N ALA A 119 11.00 -1.67 13.22
CA ALA A 119 11.11 -2.84 12.35
C ALA A 119 9.75 -3.41 11.89
N TYR A 120 8.75 -3.29 12.76
CA TYR A 120 7.42 -3.82 12.51
C TYR A 120 6.69 -3.00 11.44
N HIS A 121 6.61 -1.68 11.62
CA HIS A 121 5.90 -0.80 10.68
C HIS A 121 6.57 -0.76 9.30
N ILE A 122 7.91 -0.74 9.25
CA ILE A 122 8.65 -0.80 7.98
C ILE A 122 8.36 -2.12 7.25
N ARG A 123 8.28 -3.25 7.96
CA ARG A 123 7.93 -4.54 7.35
C ARG A 123 6.49 -4.55 6.84
N MET A 124 5.54 -4.08 7.65
CA MET A 124 4.12 -4.02 7.28
C MET A 124 3.88 -3.18 6.03
N SER A 125 4.64 -2.11 5.84
CA SER A 125 4.52 -1.26 4.65
C SER A 125 4.87 -1.96 3.34
N GLY A 126 5.62 -3.06 3.40
CA GLY A 126 5.96 -3.90 2.24
C GLY A 126 4.85 -4.87 1.82
N GLU A 127 3.82 -5.09 2.65
CA GLU A 127 2.78 -6.09 2.38
C GLU A 127 1.92 -5.73 1.15
N LEU A 128 1.44 -4.48 1.06
CA LEU A 128 0.61 -4.05 -0.06
C LEU A 128 1.34 -4.11 -1.42
N PRO A 129 2.56 -3.59 -1.58
CA PRO A 129 3.28 -3.75 -2.84
C PRO A 129 3.58 -5.21 -3.16
N LEU A 130 3.85 -6.07 -2.17
CA LEU A 130 3.99 -7.51 -2.39
C LEU A 130 2.69 -8.15 -2.91
N ILE A 131 1.54 -7.77 -2.39
CA ILE A 131 0.24 -8.23 -2.88
C ILE A 131 0.04 -7.83 -4.35
N ILE A 132 0.37 -6.58 -4.71
CA ILE A 132 0.28 -6.09 -6.09
C ILE A 132 1.19 -6.91 -7.01
N ILE A 133 2.46 -7.07 -6.63
CA ILE A 133 3.45 -7.82 -7.41
C ILE A 133 3.01 -9.28 -7.56
N SER A 134 2.63 -9.93 -6.46
CA SER A 134 2.19 -11.33 -6.47
C SER A 134 0.96 -11.54 -7.36
N PHE A 135 -0.01 -10.62 -7.31
CA PHE A 135 -1.19 -10.69 -8.18
C PHE A 135 -0.79 -10.69 -9.66
N PHE A 136 0.07 -9.76 -10.07
CA PHE A 136 0.47 -9.69 -11.47
C PHE A 136 1.41 -10.83 -11.90
N CYS A 137 2.25 -11.33 -11.01
CA CYS A 137 3.04 -12.53 -11.25
C CYS A 137 2.15 -13.75 -11.49
N ILE A 138 1.14 -13.95 -10.64
CA ILE A 138 0.18 -15.04 -10.80
C ILE A 138 -0.61 -14.88 -12.10
N GLU A 139 -1.13 -13.67 -12.39
CA GLU A 139 -1.83 -13.40 -13.65
C GLU A 139 -0.93 -13.77 -14.86
N TYR A 140 0.34 -13.41 -14.82
CA TYR A 140 1.28 -13.73 -15.87
C TYR A 140 1.52 -15.25 -16.01
N ILE A 141 1.73 -15.94 -14.90
CA ILE A 141 1.90 -17.40 -14.88
C ILE A 141 0.65 -18.10 -15.44
N LEU A 142 -0.55 -17.66 -15.04
CA LEU A 142 -1.79 -18.24 -15.55
C LEU A 142 -1.97 -18.06 -17.05
N ILE A 143 -1.67 -16.86 -17.58
CA ILE A 143 -1.70 -16.60 -19.03
C ILE A 143 -0.69 -17.50 -19.76
N TYR A 144 0.50 -17.66 -19.19
CA TYR A 144 1.55 -18.52 -19.77
C TYR A 144 1.12 -20.00 -19.78
N MET A 145 0.55 -20.50 -18.68
CA MET A 145 0.05 -21.88 -18.58
C MET A 145 -1.13 -22.14 -19.53
N GLU A 146 -2.02 -21.16 -19.72
CA GLU A 146 -3.13 -21.25 -20.70
C GLU A 146 -2.57 -21.36 -22.14
N LYS A 147 -1.52 -20.56 -22.46
CA LYS A 147 -0.87 -20.59 -23.78
C LYS A 147 -0.26 -21.96 -24.11
N PHE A 148 0.31 -22.63 -23.12
CA PHE A 148 0.94 -23.94 -23.29
C PHE A 148 -0.02 -25.12 -23.03
N LYS A 149 -1.32 -24.87 -22.84
CA LYS A 149 -2.35 -25.88 -22.56
C LYS A 149 -1.98 -26.83 -21.41
N ILE A 150 -1.20 -26.33 -20.44
CA ILE A 150 -0.74 -27.12 -19.28
C ILE A 150 -1.94 -27.52 -18.41
N PHE A 151 -2.99 -26.68 -18.37
CA PHE A 151 -4.25 -27.01 -17.71
C PHE A 151 -5.43 -26.89 -18.69
N PRO A 152 -6.13 -28.00 -18.96
CA PRO A 152 -7.26 -28.01 -19.90
C PRO A 152 -8.51 -27.32 -19.36
N ASN A 153 -8.59 -27.01 -18.06
CA ASN A 153 -9.81 -26.50 -17.44
C ASN A 153 -9.57 -25.19 -16.67
N LYS A 154 -10.19 -24.09 -17.13
CA LYS A 154 -10.14 -22.77 -16.47
C LYS A 154 -10.61 -22.80 -15.01
N LYS A 155 -11.52 -23.73 -14.64
CA LYS A 155 -11.98 -23.86 -13.25
C LYS A 155 -10.87 -24.32 -12.32
N ILE A 156 -9.99 -25.21 -12.77
CA ILE A 156 -8.86 -25.72 -11.98
C ILE A 156 -7.88 -24.57 -11.69
N ILE A 157 -7.62 -23.71 -12.67
CA ILE A 157 -6.76 -22.53 -12.52
C ILE A 157 -7.31 -21.58 -11.44
N ASN A 158 -8.63 -21.31 -11.49
CA ASN A 158 -9.26 -20.44 -10.49
C ASN A 158 -9.18 -21.02 -9.08
N TYR A 159 -9.43 -22.34 -8.91
CA TYR A 159 -9.29 -23.00 -7.60
C TYR A 159 -7.84 -22.95 -7.08
N PHE A 160 -6.86 -23.20 -7.95
CA PHE A 160 -5.45 -23.13 -7.57
C PHE A 160 -5.06 -21.72 -7.13
N THR A 161 -5.55 -20.69 -7.83
CA THR A 161 -5.33 -19.29 -7.48
C THR A 161 -5.94 -18.94 -6.12
N ILE A 162 -7.19 -19.37 -5.87
CA ILE A 162 -7.85 -19.13 -4.59
C ILE A 162 -7.10 -19.83 -3.45
N ILE A 163 -6.71 -21.09 -3.64
CA ILE A 163 -5.95 -21.86 -2.63
C ILE A 163 -4.60 -21.18 -2.35
N PHE A 164 -3.87 -20.78 -3.38
CA PHE A 164 -2.58 -20.11 -3.23
C PHE A 164 -2.71 -18.79 -2.47
N PHE A 165 -3.71 -17.97 -2.80
CA PHE A 165 -3.97 -16.72 -2.07
C PHE A 165 -4.36 -16.98 -0.62
N SER A 166 -5.22 -17.97 -0.37
CA SER A 166 -5.63 -18.35 1.00
C SER A 166 -4.44 -18.81 1.82
N LEU A 167 -3.56 -19.64 1.27
CA LEU A 167 -2.34 -20.09 1.93
C LEU A 167 -1.35 -18.94 2.16
N SER A 168 -1.22 -18.00 1.22
CA SER A 168 -0.37 -16.82 1.39
C SER A 168 -0.87 -15.92 2.53
N ILE A 169 -2.18 -15.71 2.62
CA ILE A 169 -2.80 -14.96 3.71
C ILE A 169 -2.59 -15.67 5.05
N LEU A 170 -2.79 -16.99 5.09
CA LEU A 170 -2.57 -17.79 6.31
C LEU A 170 -1.10 -17.75 6.74
N TYR A 171 -0.16 -17.83 5.81
CA TYR A 171 1.27 -17.72 6.12
C TYR A 171 1.64 -16.35 6.69
N ILE A 172 1.11 -15.27 6.11
CA ILE A 172 1.29 -13.90 6.63
C ILE A 172 0.67 -13.76 8.02
N ALA A 173 -0.53 -14.31 8.24
CA ALA A 173 -1.19 -14.30 9.54
C ALA A 173 -0.37 -15.08 10.57
N GLN A 174 0.08 -16.29 10.25
CA GLN A 174 0.86 -17.14 11.15
C GLN A 174 2.20 -16.50 11.54
N SER A 175 2.85 -15.79 10.62
CA SER A 175 4.10 -15.07 10.91
C SER A 175 3.92 -13.95 11.94
N LYS A 176 2.70 -13.45 12.13
CA LYS A 176 2.37 -12.43 13.14
C LYS A 176 2.14 -13.03 14.52
N PHE A 177 1.56 -14.23 14.61
CA PHE A 177 1.30 -14.89 15.89
C PHE A 177 2.57 -15.45 16.58
N ASN A 178 3.62 -15.73 15.83
CA ASN A 178 4.87 -16.25 16.38
C ASN A 178 5.81 -15.16 16.92
N TYR A 179 5.38 -13.91 17.01
CA TYR A 179 6.18 -12.77 17.51
C TYR A 179 5.60 -12.14 18.80
N GLN A 180 4.63 -12.78 19.44
CA GLN A 180 4.21 -12.53 20.82
C GLN A 180 4.89 -13.51 21.75
#